data_0064ade2f2631f4cb4debb320fed5532
#
_entry.id   0064ade2f2631f4cb4debb320fed5532
#
_cell.length_a   1.000
_cell.length_b   1.000
_cell.length_c   1.000
_cell.angle_alpha   90.00
_cell.angle_beta   90.00
_cell.angle_gamma   90.00
#
_symmetry.space_group_name_H-M   'P 1'
#
loop_
_entity.id
_entity.type
_entity.pdbx_description
1 polymer ?
#
loop_
_entity_poly.entity_id
_entity_poly.type
_entity_poly.pdbx_seq_one_letter_code
_entity_poly.pdbx_strand_id
1 'polypeptide(L)'
;DTQKPLSLIKQILNTQNKDITILDFFAGSGTTGHAVAQLNKEDGGNRQYILCTNNENNICEEVTYQRLKNIQADLPHNLKYFKTDFIKKLDENDRTLKAQLMDYIKELIELEYMCEIDGVHNILVKNESELDAVLDENLPIKARLFIAPYVLLSRAQNALVAKKQATLIEIPEYYFRHELIEAGEL
;
A
#
# COMPACT_ATOMS: atom_id res chain seq x y z
N ASP A 1 -26.54 0.97 -17.12
CA ASP A 1 -25.17 0.66 -16.63
C ASP A 1 -24.17 0.86 -17.76
N THR A 2 -23.60 2.07 -17.86
CA THR A 2 -22.68 2.41 -18.94
C THR A 2 -21.25 2.07 -18.52
N GLN A 3 -20.89 0.81 -18.65
CA GLN A 3 -19.52 0.38 -18.49
C GLN A 3 -18.61 1.12 -19.50
N LYS A 4 -17.57 1.80 -19.02
CA LYS A 4 -16.57 2.44 -19.90
C LYS A 4 -15.98 1.39 -20.87
N PRO A 5 -15.88 1.66 -22.17
CA PRO A 5 -15.28 0.71 -23.09
C PRO A 5 -13.83 0.44 -22.73
N LEU A 6 -13.46 -0.84 -22.58
CA LEU A 6 -12.09 -1.26 -22.26
C LEU A 6 -11.07 -0.73 -23.28
N SER A 7 -11.44 -0.75 -24.57
CA SER A 7 -10.63 -0.25 -25.67
C SER A 7 -10.29 1.23 -25.54
N LEU A 8 -11.22 2.05 -25.09
CA LEU A 8 -10.99 3.48 -24.89
C LEU A 8 -9.95 3.73 -23.78
N ILE A 9 -10.12 3.06 -22.63
CA ILE A 9 -9.16 3.19 -21.53
C ILE A 9 -7.77 2.70 -21.97
N LYS A 10 -7.68 1.58 -22.68
CA LYS A 10 -6.42 1.10 -23.25
C LYS A 10 -5.76 2.11 -24.18
N GLN A 11 -6.51 2.75 -25.07
CA GLN A 11 -5.97 3.79 -25.96
C GLN A 11 -5.37 4.96 -25.18
N ILE A 12 -6.06 5.44 -24.15
CA ILE A 12 -5.57 6.52 -23.29
C ILE A 12 -4.28 6.10 -22.58
N LEU A 13 -4.26 4.93 -21.94
CA LEU A 13 -3.11 4.44 -21.19
C LEU A 13 -1.92 4.07 -22.08
N ASN A 14 -2.15 3.64 -23.32
CA ASN A 14 -1.08 3.27 -24.24
C ASN A 14 -0.24 4.47 -24.73
N THR A 15 -0.75 5.70 -24.57
CA THR A 15 0.01 6.94 -24.84
C THR A 15 0.93 7.34 -23.72
N GLN A 16 0.84 6.68 -22.56
CA GLN A 16 1.62 6.98 -21.36
C GLN A 16 2.83 6.07 -21.21
N ASN A 17 3.70 6.42 -20.26
CA ASN A 17 4.83 5.56 -19.89
C ASN A 17 4.31 4.17 -19.41
N LYS A 18 5.13 3.16 -19.61
CA LYS A 18 4.85 1.78 -19.18
C LYS A 18 5.13 1.50 -17.71
N ASP A 19 5.71 2.44 -17.00
CA ASP A 19 6.03 2.38 -15.57
C ASP A 19 5.40 3.59 -14.88
N ILE A 20 4.09 3.52 -14.62
CA ILE A 20 3.29 4.57 -13.99
C ILE A 20 2.25 3.97 -13.05
N THR A 21 1.80 4.77 -12.10
CA THR A 21 0.63 4.48 -11.27
C THR A 21 -0.59 5.25 -11.79
N ILE A 22 -1.67 4.54 -12.03
CA ILE A 22 -2.94 5.09 -12.53
C ILE A 22 -3.91 5.18 -11.34
N LEU A 23 -4.44 6.36 -11.08
CA LEU A 23 -5.44 6.62 -10.06
C LEU A 23 -6.80 6.87 -10.70
N ASP A 24 -7.81 6.06 -10.34
CA ASP A 24 -9.20 6.22 -10.78
C ASP A 24 -10.11 6.37 -9.56
N PHE A 25 -10.60 7.59 -9.33
CA PHE A 25 -11.48 7.91 -8.19
C PHE A 25 -12.93 7.40 -8.38
N PHE A 26 -13.29 6.97 -9.56
CA PHE A 26 -14.63 6.49 -9.89
C PHE A 26 -14.54 5.14 -10.60
N ALA A 27 -14.00 4.15 -9.88
CA ALA A 27 -13.66 2.84 -10.42
C ALA A 27 -14.83 2.13 -11.13
N GLY A 28 -16.06 2.37 -10.66
CA GLY A 28 -17.24 1.71 -11.19
C GLY A 28 -17.06 0.20 -11.24
N SER A 29 -17.12 -0.39 -12.43
CA SER A 29 -16.93 -1.84 -12.61
C SER A 29 -15.46 -2.29 -12.71
N GLY A 30 -14.46 -1.42 -12.43
CA GLY A 30 -13.04 -1.77 -12.46
C GLY A 30 -12.43 -1.89 -13.86
N THR A 31 -12.99 -1.23 -14.85
CA THR A 31 -12.48 -1.29 -16.23
C THR A 31 -11.05 -0.78 -16.35
N THR A 32 -10.68 0.24 -15.57
CA THR A 32 -9.31 0.79 -15.55
C THR A 32 -8.29 -0.26 -15.09
N GLY A 33 -8.52 -0.96 -14.00
CA GLY A 33 -7.64 -2.03 -13.52
C GLY A 33 -7.52 -3.19 -14.54
N HIS A 34 -8.62 -3.57 -15.17
CA HIS A 34 -8.62 -4.57 -16.23
C HIS A 34 -7.76 -4.11 -17.43
N ALA A 35 -7.90 -2.85 -17.87
CA ALA A 35 -7.10 -2.29 -18.96
C ALA A 35 -5.60 -2.30 -18.65
N VAL A 36 -5.22 -1.93 -17.41
CA VAL A 36 -3.83 -1.96 -16.93
C VAL A 36 -3.26 -3.37 -16.98
N ALA A 37 -3.96 -4.34 -16.39
CA ALA A 37 -3.51 -5.74 -16.40
C ALA A 37 -3.33 -6.29 -17.82
N GLN A 38 -4.25 -5.95 -18.71
CA GLN A 38 -4.17 -6.37 -20.10
C GLN A 38 -3.00 -5.73 -20.85
N LEU A 39 -2.77 -4.42 -20.68
CA LEU A 39 -1.65 -3.72 -21.32
C LEU A 39 -0.30 -4.25 -20.82
N ASN A 40 -0.15 -4.49 -19.51
CA ASN A 40 1.07 -5.05 -18.95
C ASN A 40 1.38 -6.43 -19.55
N LYS A 41 0.36 -7.27 -19.75
CA LYS A 41 0.54 -8.55 -20.45
C LYS A 41 0.93 -8.38 -21.92
N GLU A 42 0.34 -7.42 -22.62
CA GLU A 42 0.57 -7.19 -24.06
C GLU A 42 1.95 -6.62 -24.37
N ASP A 43 2.43 -5.69 -23.53
CA ASP A 43 3.64 -4.92 -23.83
C ASP A 43 4.77 -5.05 -22.80
N GLY A 44 4.60 -5.91 -21.79
CA GLY A 44 5.58 -6.14 -20.73
C GLY A 44 5.77 -4.95 -19.81
N GLY A 45 4.82 -4.02 -19.74
CA GLY A 45 4.86 -2.86 -18.86
C GLY A 45 4.68 -3.21 -17.38
N ASN A 46 5.02 -2.26 -16.53
CA ASN A 46 4.86 -2.35 -15.07
C ASN A 46 3.93 -1.25 -14.55
N ARG A 47 2.80 -1.05 -15.22
CA ARG A 47 1.78 -0.09 -14.77
C ARG A 47 1.10 -0.63 -13.53
N GLN A 48 0.86 0.26 -12.59
CA GLN A 48 0.12 -0.02 -11.36
C GLN A 48 -1.20 0.77 -11.36
N TYR A 49 -2.16 0.39 -10.53
CA TYR A 49 -3.41 1.11 -10.41
C TYR A 49 -3.89 1.21 -8.97
N ILE A 50 -4.54 2.32 -8.67
CA ILE A 50 -5.31 2.55 -7.45
C ILE A 50 -6.75 2.89 -7.89
N LEU A 51 -7.70 2.09 -7.45
CA LEU A 51 -9.12 2.28 -7.76
C LEU A 51 -9.87 2.69 -6.49
N CYS A 52 -10.54 3.82 -6.54
CA CYS A 52 -11.35 4.32 -5.46
C CYS A 52 -12.84 4.26 -5.83
N THR A 53 -13.68 3.90 -4.88
CA THR A 53 -15.13 3.89 -5.02
C THR A 53 -15.79 4.10 -3.66
N ASN A 54 -16.97 4.73 -3.66
CA ASN A 54 -17.80 4.87 -2.46
C ASN A 54 -18.56 3.58 -2.10
N ASN A 55 -18.36 2.52 -2.85
CA ASN A 55 -19.01 1.22 -2.68
C ASN A 55 -20.56 1.28 -2.68
N GLU A 56 -21.15 2.23 -3.36
CA GLU A 56 -22.60 2.33 -3.49
C GLU A 56 -23.18 1.05 -4.09
N ASN A 57 -24.23 0.52 -3.47
CA ASN A 57 -24.84 -0.77 -3.82
C ASN A 57 -23.86 -1.95 -3.83
N ASN A 58 -22.84 -1.94 -2.98
CA ASN A 58 -21.77 -2.96 -2.90
C ASN A 58 -21.01 -3.17 -4.21
N ILE A 59 -20.94 -2.17 -5.08
CA ILE A 59 -20.30 -2.29 -6.40
C ILE A 59 -18.81 -2.71 -6.28
N CYS A 60 -18.14 -2.31 -5.21
CA CYS A 60 -16.75 -2.67 -5.00
C CYS A 60 -16.57 -4.17 -4.80
N GLU A 61 -17.28 -4.75 -3.84
CA GLU A 61 -17.15 -6.16 -3.50
C GLU A 61 -17.76 -7.08 -4.56
N GLU A 62 -18.95 -6.73 -5.06
CA GLU A 62 -19.72 -7.61 -5.93
C GLU A 62 -19.34 -7.52 -7.41
N VAL A 63 -18.83 -6.36 -7.85
CA VAL A 63 -18.51 -6.15 -9.26
C VAL A 63 -17.02 -5.88 -9.49
N THR A 64 -16.48 -4.81 -8.91
CA THR A 64 -15.11 -4.34 -9.19
C THR A 64 -14.07 -5.37 -8.77
N TYR A 65 -14.11 -5.79 -7.51
CA TYR A 65 -13.16 -6.77 -6.97
C TYR A 65 -13.31 -8.13 -7.63
N GLN A 66 -14.55 -8.60 -7.83
CA GLN A 66 -14.80 -9.89 -8.49
C GLN A 66 -14.30 -9.89 -9.92
N ARG A 67 -14.52 -8.82 -10.67
CA ARG A 67 -13.99 -8.69 -12.02
C ARG A 67 -12.47 -8.81 -12.05
N LEU A 68 -11.76 -8.05 -11.20
CA LEU A 68 -10.30 -8.07 -11.15
C LEU A 68 -9.76 -9.42 -10.69
N LYS A 69 -10.41 -10.05 -9.72
CA LYS A 69 -10.08 -11.39 -9.26
C LYS A 69 -10.27 -12.44 -10.36
N ASN A 70 -11.37 -12.38 -11.09
CA ASN A 70 -11.68 -13.36 -12.14
C ASN A 70 -10.72 -13.30 -13.31
N ILE A 71 -10.16 -12.13 -13.64
CA ILE A 71 -9.19 -12.01 -14.73
C ILE A 71 -7.77 -12.43 -14.34
N GLN A 72 -7.47 -12.68 -13.07
CA GLN A 72 -6.10 -13.05 -12.62
C GLN A 72 -5.58 -14.33 -13.27
N ALA A 73 -6.46 -15.27 -13.62
CA ALA A 73 -6.07 -16.50 -14.30
C ALA A 73 -5.44 -16.22 -15.68
N ASP A 74 -6.03 -15.29 -16.43
CA ASP A 74 -5.58 -14.94 -17.79
C ASP A 74 -4.61 -13.76 -17.79
N LEU A 75 -4.75 -12.86 -16.84
CA LEU A 75 -3.97 -11.63 -16.67
C LEU A 75 -3.36 -11.60 -15.26
N PRO A 76 -2.28 -12.34 -15.00
CA PRO A 76 -1.65 -12.38 -13.68
C PRO A 76 -1.26 -10.98 -13.19
N HIS A 77 -1.77 -10.59 -12.06
CA HIS A 77 -1.47 -9.31 -11.40
C HIS A 77 -1.73 -9.42 -9.89
N ASN A 78 -1.07 -8.60 -9.10
CA ASN A 78 -1.37 -8.48 -7.68
C ASN A 78 -2.62 -7.65 -7.48
N LEU A 79 -3.49 -8.08 -6.58
CA LEU A 79 -4.72 -7.38 -6.24
C LEU A 79 -4.85 -7.34 -4.72
N LYS A 80 -4.87 -6.13 -4.16
CA LYS A 80 -5.14 -5.90 -2.74
C LYS A 80 -6.36 -5.01 -2.59
N TYR A 81 -7.23 -5.38 -1.66
CA TYR A 81 -8.44 -4.64 -1.33
C TYR A 81 -8.26 -3.95 0.02
N PHE A 82 -8.53 -2.66 0.05
CA PHE A 82 -8.54 -1.84 1.26
C PHE A 82 -9.95 -1.30 1.50
N LYS A 83 -10.31 -1.20 2.76
CA LYS A 83 -11.55 -0.56 3.19
C LYS A 83 -11.22 0.57 4.15
N THR A 84 -11.85 1.72 3.94
CA THR A 84 -11.76 2.84 4.89
C THR A 84 -12.67 2.58 6.08
N ASP A 85 -12.20 2.97 7.26
CA ASP A 85 -12.96 2.91 8.50
C ASP A 85 -12.80 4.23 9.28
N PHE A 86 -13.64 4.44 10.27
CA PHE A 86 -13.61 5.61 11.13
C PHE A 86 -13.00 5.24 12.48
N ILE A 87 -12.02 6.02 12.92
CA ILE A 87 -11.42 5.90 14.24
C ILE A 87 -12.05 6.93 15.16
N LYS A 88 -12.54 6.49 16.34
CA LYS A 88 -13.11 7.39 17.33
C LYS A 88 -12.00 8.23 17.95
N LYS A 89 -12.21 9.54 18.11
CA LYS A 89 -11.25 10.43 18.80
C LYS A 89 -10.99 10.03 20.25
N LEU A 90 -12.01 9.49 20.92
CA LEU A 90 -11.90 8.96 22.30
C LEU A 90 -11.97 7.44 22.23
N ASP A 91 -10.90 6.78 22.62
CA ASP A 91 -10.84 5.33 22.78
C ASP A 91 -11.38 4.91 24.14
N GLU A 92 -12.04 3.77 24.22
CA GLU A 92 -12.52 3.15 25.47
C GLU A 92 -11.36 2.79 26.43
N ASN A 93 -10.13 2.72 25.91
CA ASN A 93 -8.90 2.40 26.65
C ASN A 93 -7.99 3.63 26.87
N ASP A 94 -8.48 4.85 26.72
CA ASP A 94 -7.73 6.09 26.86
C ASP A 94 -6.45 6.19 25.99
N ARG A 95 -6.41 5.47 24.86
CA ARG A 95 -5.29 5.59 23.92
C ARG A 95 -5.38 6.89 23.13
N THR A 96 -4.24 7.50 22.86
CA THR A 96 -4.17 8.68 22.00
C THR A 96 -4.61 8.32 20.57
N LEU A 97 -5.11 9.29 19.82
CA LEU A 97 -5.47 9.09 18.41
C LEU A 97 -4.27 8.60 17.60
N LYS A 98 -3.08 9.14 17.87
CA LYS A 98 -1.82 8.68 17.23
C LYS A 98 -1.58 7.19 17.45
N ALA A 99 -1.78 6.69 18.66
CA ALA A 99 -1.58 5.26 18.94
C ALA A 99 -2.59 4.37 18.21
N GLN A 100 -3.84 4.81 18.10
CA GLN A 100 -4.88 4.10 17.34
C GLN A 100 -4.57 4.09 15.84
N LEU A 101 -4.17 5.22 15.27
CA LEU A 101 -3.83 5.35 13.85
C LEU A 101 -2.62 4.48 13.47
N MET A 102 -1.64 4.35 14.36
CA MET A 102 -0.47 3.49 14.15
C MET A 102 -0.81 2.00 14.04
N ASP A 103 -1.99 1.56 14.47
CA ASP A 103 -2.43 0.19 14.25
C ASP A 103 -2.66 -0.09 12.74
N TYR A 104 -2.98 0.94 11.96
CA TYR A 104 -3.28 0.87 10.51
C TYR A 104 -2.12 1.34 9.62
N ILE A 105 -0.93 1.57 10.19
CA ILE A 105 0.22 2.07 9.42
C ILE A 105 0.67 1.11 8.33
N LYS A 106 0.46 -0.19 8.54
CA LYS A 106 0.78 -1.24 7.57
C LYS A 106 0.08 -1.00 6.24
N GLU A 107 -1.22 -0.78 6.29
CA GLU A 107 -2.07 -0.60 5.10
C GLU A 107 -1.67 0.66 4.31
N LEU A 108 -1.28 1.73 4.98
CA LEU A 108 -0.81 2.96 4.33
C LEU A 108 0.54 2.75 3.64
N ILE A 109 1.48 2.06 4.28
CA ILE A 109 2.77 1.70 3.68
C ILE A 109 2.55 0.80 2.46
N GLU A 110 1.73 -0.22 2.57
CA GLU A 110 1.44 -1.14 1.47
C GLU A 110 0.81 -0.42 0.27
N LEU A 111 -0.05 0.56 0.53
CA LEU A 111 -0.67 1.38 -0.52
C LEU A 111 0.35 2.32 -1.18
N GLU A 112 1.17 3.03 -0.41
CA GLU A 112 2.12 4.00 -0.95
C GLU A 112 3.26 3.32 -1.70
N TYR A 113 3.81 2.25 -1.13
CA TYR A 113 4.97 1.54 -1.71
C TYR A 113 4.59 0.39 -2.63
N MET A 114 3.30 0.17 -2.88
CA MET A 114 2.77 -0.90 -3.74
C MET A 114 3.43 -2.26 -3.44
N CYS A 115 3.53 -2.59 -2.16
CA CYS A 115 4.17 -3.82 -1.68
C CYS A 115 3.31 -4.51 -0.62
N GLU A 116 3.64 -5.72 -0.27
CA GLU A 116 3.09 -6.42 0.89
C GLU A 116 4.12 -6.38 2.03
N ILE A 117 3.69 -6.03 3.23
CA ILE A 117 4.48 -6.20 4.44
C ILE A 117 4.41 -7.68 4.84
N ASP A 118 5.38 -8.45 4.37
CA ASP A 118 5.44 -9.91 4.49
C ASP A 118 6.24 -10.38 5.73
N GLY A 119 6.89 -9.44 6.42
CA GLY A 119 7.73 -9.75 7.58
C GLY A 119 9.07 -10.41 7.25
N VAL A 120 9.39 -10.54 5.96
CA VAL A 120 10.63 -11.17 5.48
C VAL A 120 11.44 -10.19 4.61
N HIS A 121 10.88 -9.76 3.48
CA HIS A 121 11.53 -8.81 2.56
C HIS A 121 11.09 -7.37 2.77
N ASN A 122 9.86 -7.18 3.20
CA ASN A 122 9.28 -5.89 3.58
C ASN A 122 8.83 -5.98 5.03
N ILE A 123 9.54 -5.34 5.91
CA ILE A 123 9.39 -5.53 7.35
C ILE A 123 9.01 -4.20 7.99
N LEU A 124 7.94 -4.20 8.77
CA LEU A 124 7.50 -3.06 9.56
C LEU A 124 8.11 -3.14 10.96
N VAL A 125 8.72 -2.05 11.40
CA VAL A 125 9.38 -1.92 12.69
C VAL A 125 8.80 -0.70 13.43
N LYS A 126 8.02 -0.94 14.46
CA LYS A 126 7.32 0.10 15.21
C LYS A 126 8.07 0.55 16.48
N ASN A 127 8.99 -0.27 16.99
CA ASN A 127 9.71 -0.01 18.24
C ASN A 127 11.08 -0.71 18.25
N GLU A 128 11.91 -0.37 19.26
CA GLU A 128 13.26 -0.91 19.39
C GLU A 128 13.28 -2.43 19.61
N SER A 129 12.30 -2.99 20.34
CA SER A 129 12.22 -4.44 20.56
C SER A 129 11.95 -5.21 19.28
N GLU A 130 11.09 -4.67 18.39
CA GLU A 130 10.86 -5.24 17.07
C GLU A 130 12.12 -5.11 16.18
N LEU A 131 12.86 -3.99 16.30
CA LEU A 131 14.10 -3.79 15.58
C LEU A 131 15.15 -4.85 15.96
N ASP A 132 15.33 -5.09 17.26
CA ASP A 132 16.25 -6.10 17.77
C ASP A 132 15.88 -7.52 17.31
N ALA A 133 14.59 -7.82 17.26
CA ALA A 133 14.10 -9.12 16.81
C ALA A 133 14.32 -9.38 15.31
N VAL A 134 14.32 -8.32 14.50
CA VAL A 134 14.44 -8.40 13.04
C VAL A 134 15.90 -8.32 12.57
N LEU A 135 16.71 -7.51 13.23
CA LEU A 135 18.10 -7.26 12.82
C LEU A 135 19.05 -8.35 13.34
N ASP A 136 18.98 -9.51 12.73
CA ASP A 136 19.88 -10.64 12.96
C ASP A 136 20.57 -11.10 11.67
N GLU A 137 21.41 -12.14 11.78
CA GLU A 137 22.14 -12.72 10.63
C GLU A 137 21.20 -13.40 9.60
N ASN A 138 19.93 -13.64 9.94
CA ASN A 138 18.93 -14.23 9.04
C ASN A 138 18.21 -13.17 8.20
N LEU A 139 18.41 -11.87 8.48
CA LEU A 139 17.82 -10.81 7.67
C LEU A 139 18.16 -11.01 6.18
N PRO A 140 17.17 -11.08 5.29
CA PRO A 140 17.41 -11.25 3.86
C PRO A 140 18.23 -10.10 3.27
N ILE A 141 19.03 -10.42 2.26
CA ILE A 141 19.76 -9.41 1.49
C ILE A 141 18.74 -8.54 0.74
N LYS A 142 18.95 -7.22 0.78
CA LYS A 142 18.09 -6.20 0.15
C LYS A 142 16.67 -6.13 0.73
N ALA A 143 16.45 -6.57 1.97
CA ALA A 143 15.20 -6.34 2.67
C ALA A 143 14.92 -4.83 2.81
N ARG A 144 13.65 -4.46 2.83
CA ARG A 144 13.20 -3.10 3.12
C ARG A 144 12.64 -3.07 4.55
N LEU A 145 13.17 -2.19 5.36
CA LEU A 145 12.75 -1.99 6.75
C LEU A 145 12.02 -0.65 6.85
N PHE A 146 10.72 -0.69 7.08
CA PHE A 146 9.88 0.48 7.33
C PHE A 146 9.90 0.78 8.82
N ILE A 147 10.54 1.86 9.21
CA ILE A 147 10.91 2.15 10.59
C ILE A 147 10.19 3.38 11.09
N ALA A 148 9.58 3.28 12.28
CA ALA A 148 8.98 4.44 12.93
C ALA A 148 10.04 5.52 13.25
N PRO A 149 9.71 6.83 13.14
CA PRO A 149 10.69 7.94 13.22
C PRO A 149 11.49 7.98 14.52
N TYR A 150 10.95 7.45 15.61
CA TYR A 150 11.57 7.45 16.94
C TYR A 150 12.39 6.19 17.25
N VAL A 151 12.49 5.25 16.29
CA VAL A 151 13.30 4.03 16.45
C VAL A 151 14.70 4.31 15.94
N LEU A 152 15.67 4.30 16.84
CA LEU A 152 17.06 4.62 16.53
C LEU A 152 17.90 3.35 16.42
N LEU A 153 18.74 3.29 15.38
CA LEU A 153 19.66 2.19 15.18
C LEU A 153 21.01 2.45 15.88
N SER A 154 21.48 1.47 16.61
CA SER A 154 22.85 1.44 17.13
C SER A 154 23.87 1.34 15.98
N ARG A 155 25.14 1.59 16.31
CA ARG A 155 26.24 1.44 15.33
C ARG A 155 26.36 0.01 14.78
N ALA A 156 26.14 -0.99 15.62
CA ALA A 156 26.20 -2.40 15.23
C ALA A 156 25.07 -2.77 14.27
N GLN A 157 23.84 -2.30 14.55
CA GLN A 157 22.67 -2.50 13.69
C GLN A 157 22.85 -1.83 12.33
N ASN A 158 23.36 -0.59 12.30
CA ASN A 158 23.69 0.08 11.03
C ASN A 158 24.72 -0.69 10.20
N ALA A 159 25.74 -1.27 10.84
CA ALA A 159 26.71 -2.10 10.15
C ALA A 159 26.08 -3.38 9.55
N LEU A 160 25.14 -4.00 10.26
CA LEU A 160 24.41 -5.16 9.78
C LEU A 160 23.50 -4.80 8.59
N VAL A 161 22.76 -3.70 8.67
CA VAL A 161 21.95 -3.17 7.57
C VAL A 161 22.80 -2.97 6.31
N ALA A 162 23.97 -2.34 6.45
CA ALA A 162 24.89 -2.13 5.35
C ALA A 162 25.44 -3.46 4.78
N LYS A 163 25.84 -4.40 5.64
CA LYS A 163 26.29 -5.76 5.25
C LYS A 163 25.22 -6.50 4.44
N LYS A 164 23.96 -6.38 4.84
CA LYS A 164 22.81 -7.01 4.17
C LYS A 164 22.28 -6.21 2.97
N GLN A 165 22.83 -5.03 2.71
CA GLN A 165 22.33 -4.11 1.67
C GLN A 165 20.83 -3.81 1.86
N ALA A 166 20.35 -3.85 3.10
CA ALA A 166 18.97 -3.57 3.42
C ALA A 166 18.69 -2.06 3.30
N THR A 167 17.47 -1.70 2.91
CA THR A 167 17.04 -0.32 2.77
C THR A 167 16.22 0.09 3.98
N LEU A 168 16.65 1.15 4.65
CA LEU A 168 15.85 1.78 5.72
C LEU A 168 14.92 2.81 5.10
N ILE A 169 13.64 2.72 5.42
CA ILE A 169 12.60 3.64 4.97
C ILE A 169 11.91 4.15 6.23
N GLU A 170 12.11 5.42 6.53
CA GLU A 170 11.41 6.06 7.65
C GLU A 170 9.94 6.20 7.31
N ILE A 171 9.07 5.83 8.25
CA ILE A 171 7.62 5.98 8.09
C ILE A 171 7.29 7.47 8.13
N PRO A 172 6.67 8.03 7.08
CA PRO A 172 6.42 9.45 7.00
C PRO A 172 5.48 9.94 8.11
N GLU A 173 5.87 11.02 8.78
CA GLU A 173 5.02 11.65 9.80
C GLU A 173 3.72 12.25 9.23
N TYR A 174 3.68 12.52 7.93
CA TYR A 174 2.53 13.15 7.30
C TYR A 174 1.31 12.23 7.15
N TYR A 175 1.45 10.92 7.33
CA TYR A 175 0.32 9.98 7.14
C TYR A 175 -0.91 10.32 7.98
N PHE A 176 -0.71 10.88 9.18
CA PHE A 176 -1.81 11.19 10.08
C PHE A 176 -1.81 12.66 10.49
N ARG A 177 -1.08 13.50 9.78
CA ARG A 177 -0.87 14.90 10.18
C ARG A 177 -2.18 15.68 10.31
N HIS A 178 -3.10 15.51 9.38
CA HIS A 178 -4.38 16.21 9.41
C HIS A 178 -5.22 15.81 10.61
N GLU A 179 -5.36 14.52 10.83
CA GLU A 179 -6.13 13.93 11.92
C GLU A 179 -5.56 14.35 13.28
N LEU A 180 -4.26 14.38 13.42
CA LEU A 180 -3.59 14.77 14.66
C LEU A 180 -3.71 16.29 14.93
N ILE A 181 -3.63 17.14 13.90
CA ILE A 181 -3.88 18.57 14.03
C ILE A 181 -5.33 18.83 14.47
N GLU A 182 -6.30 18.19 13.84
CA GLU A 182 -7.71 18.33 14.20
C GLU A 182 -8.03 17.81 15.61
N ALA A 183 -7.27 16.83 16.09
CA ALA A 183 -7.40 16.29 17.44
C ALA A 183 -6.68 17.13 18.50
N GLY A 184 -5.79 18.06 18.10
CA GLY A 184 -4.95 18.83 19.00
C GLY A 184 -3.78 18.03 19.57
N GLU A 185 -3.35 16.98 18.89
CA GLU A 185 -2.20 16.12 19.24
C GLU A 185 -0.92 16.48 18.48
N LEU A 186 -0.99 17.49 17.59
CA LEU A 186 0.10 18.09 16.83
C LEU A 186 0.03 19.61 16.92
#